data_93fa368c8acf981611883aaa6dd9275a
#
_entry.id   93fa368c8acf981611883aaa6dd9275a
#
_cell.length_a   1.000
_cell.length_b   1.000
_cell.length_c   1.000
_cell.angle_alpha   90.00
_cell.angle_beta   90.00
_cell.angle_gamma   90.00
#
_symmetry.space_group_name_H-M   'P 1'
#
loop_
_entity.id
_entity.type
_entity.pdbx_description
1 polymer ?
#
loop_
_entity_poly.entity_id
_entity_poly.type
_entity_poly.pdbx_seq_one_letter_code
_entity_poly.pdbx_strand_id
1 'polypeptide(L)'
;MTIKKRNYFRVRAFPNLEDHYDDFIKYNVVALGWPDIGDLTGKSKEEIRDLLVKGYKFKNNRALGLAVGFFMKLLSMKKGDIIVVPHNNKTITFLEVTSTYVYDKTFINVHMAHQVKTKLLKTVSVSDIPHSFKKSIDTMATLTSLRKYAELIEGILHEKESKKSGISTNTFISASKKIIITISEDVDRNDLDMFINSLYI
;
A
#
# COMPACT_ATOMS: atom_id res chain seq x y z
N MET A 1 -4.75 9.20 -20.56
CA MET A 1 -3.54 8.87 -19.76
C MET A 1 -3.19 7.42 -20.01
N THR A 2 -2.00 7.14 -20.51
CA THR A 2 -1.55 5.76 -20.69
C THR A 2 -1.13 5.22 -19.33
N ILE A 3 -1.89 4.27 -18.76
CA ILE A 3 -1.54 3.62 -17.50
C ILE A 3 -0.21 2.88 -17.73
N LYS A 4 0.84 3.27 -17.00
CA LYS A 4 2.11 2.52 -17.00
C LYS A 4 1.80 1.07 -16.65
N LYS A 5 2.25 0.12 -17.48
CA LYS A 5 2.09 -1.33 -17.22
C LYS A 5 2.97 -1.73 -16.04
N ARG A 6 2.44 -1.57 -14.82
CA ARG A 6 3.11 -1.91 -13.55
C ARG A 6 2.19 -2.72 -12.65
N ASN A 7 2.75 -3.43 -11.69
CA ASN A 7 2.00 -4.20 -10.73
C ASN A 7 1.78 -3.39 -9.44
N TYR A 8 0.76 -3.81 -8.68
CA TYR A 8 0.38 -3.18 -7.43
C TYR A 8 0.27 -4.27 -6.37
N PHE A 9 1.00 -4.09 -5.28
CA PHE A 9 1.07 -5.04 -4.18
C PHE A 9 0.71 -4.35 -2.86
N ARG A 10 0.20 -5.12 -1.95
CA ARG A 10 0.11 -4.75 -0.55
C ARG A 10 1.06 -5.62 0.23
N VAL A 11 1.88 -5.02 1.09
CA VAL A 11 2.78 -5.72 2.00
C VAL A 11 2.48 -5.28 3.42
N ARG A 12 2.40 -6.24 4.32
CA ARG A 12 2.32 -6.01 5.77
C ARG A 12 3.75 -5.94 6.32
N ALA A 13 4.07 -4.86 7.02
CA ALA A 13 5.41 -4.64 7.57
C ALA A 13 5.61 -5.40 8.90
N PHE A 14 5.37 -6.73 8.88
CA PHE A 14 5.45 -7.60 10.06
C PHE A 14 6.30 -8.86 9.80
N PRO A 15 7.55 -8.75 9.33
CA PRO A 15 8.50 -9.86 9.37
C PRO A 15 8.62 -10.40 10.81
N ASN A 16 8.59 -11.71 10.96
CA ASN A 16 8.65 -12.37 12.26
C ASN A 16 7.63 -11.88 13.32
N LEU A 17 6.47 -11.36 12.88
CA LEU A 17 5.40 -10.83 13.74
C LEU A 17 5.79 -9.55 14.53
N GLU A 18 6.87 -8.90 14.17
CA GLU A 18 7.31 -7.61 14.71
C GLU A 18 6.98 -6.48 13.73
N ASP A 19 6.68 -5.29 14.25
CA ASP A 19 6.39 -4.13 13.41
C ASP A 19 7.71 -3.50 12.91
N HIS A 20 7.94 -3.60 11.61
CA HIS A 20 9.10 -3.06 10.91
C HIS A 20 8.73 -1.92 9.95
N TYR A 21 7.60 -1.25 10.19
CA TYR A 21 7.19 -0.16 9.31
C TYR A 21 8.24 0.95 9.24
N ASP A 22 8.74 1.40 10.39
CA ASP A 22 9.74 2.45 10.45
C ASP A 22 11.07 2.02 9.81
N ASP A 23 11.44 0.74 9.94
CA ASP A 23 12.61 0.18 9.27
C ASP A 23 12.44 0.17 7.75
N PHE A 24 11.25 -0.18 7.24
CA PHE A 24 10.97 -0.13 5.81
C PHE A 24 11.17 1.27 5.24
N ILE A 25 10.69 2.29 5.95
CA ILE A 25 10.87 3.69 5.55
C ILE A 25 12.32 4.14 5.70
N LYS A 26 12.94 3.88 6.85
CA LYS A 26 14.32 4.29 7.17
C LYS A 26 15.34 3.73 6.18
N TYR A 27 15.21 2.44 5.84
CA TYR A 27 16.18 1.78 4.95
C TYR A 27 15.74 1.77 3.47
N ASN A 28 14.60 2.36 3.15
CA ASN A 28 14.01 2.36 1.81
C ASN A 28 13.88 0.95 1.23
N VAL A 29 13.30 0.03 2.00
CA VAL A 29 13.11 -1.38 1.63
C VAL A 29 11.68 -1.83 1.94
N VAL A 30 11.28 -2.91 1.30
CA VAL A 30 10.19 -3.77 1.74
C VAL A 30 10.74 -5.18 1.81
N ALA A 31 10.46 -5.87 2.91
CA ALA A 31 11.08 -7.16 3.19
C ALA A 31 10.05 -8.23 3.58
N LEU A 32 10.45 -9.50 3.39
CA LEU A 32 9.80 -10.67 3.95
C LEU A 32 10.72 -11.34 4.97
N GLY A 33 10.11 -12.02 5.94
CA GLY A 33 10.80 -12.85 6.91
C GLY A 33 11.42 -14.13 6.32
N TRP A 34 11.66 -15.11 7.17
CA TRP A 34 12.27 -16.42 6.85
C TRP A 34 13.72 -16.33 6.34
N PRO A 35 14.64 -15.62 7.05
CA PRO A 35 16.01 -15.40 6.59
C PRO A 35 16.83 -16.68 6.40
N ASP A 36 16.51 -17.76 7.13
CA ASP A 36 17.30 -19.00 7.16
C ASP A 36 17.19 -19.83 5.86
N ILE A 37 16.29 -19.48 4.96
CA ILE A 37 16.21 -20.16 3.66
C ILE A 37 17.27 -19.68 2.66
N GLY A 38 18.04 -18.64 3.02
CA GLY A 38 19.14 -18.13 2.21
C GLY A 38 18.70 -17.40 0.95
N ASP A 39 19.63 -17.12 0.06
CA ASP A 39 19.36 -16.39 -1.19
C ASP A 39 18.48 -17.19 -2.14
N LEU A 40 17.42 -16.53 -2.64
CA LEU A 40 16.43 -17.10 -3.56
C LEU A 40 16.65 -16.69 -5.03
N THR A 41 17.75 -16.04 -5.32
CA THR A 41 18.06 -15.62 -6.71
C THR A 41 18.08 -16.83 -7.65
N GLY A 42 17.27 -16.81 -8.70
CA GLY A 42 17.16 -17.90 -9.68
C GLY A 42 16.48 -19.18 -9.21
N LYS A 43 15.94 -19.20 -7.98
CA LYS A 43 15.25 -20.37 -7.44
C LYS A 43 13.86 -20.55 -8.03
N SER A 44 13.54 -21.79 -8.36
CA SER A 44 12.19 -22.21 -8.75
C SER A 44 11.23 -22.20 -7.57
N LYS A 45 9.95 -22.27 -7.87
CA LYS A 45 8.89 -22.37 -6.85
C LYS A 45 9.04 -23.62 -5.98
N GLU A 46 9.44 -24.72 -6.58
CA GLU A 46 9.68 -26.01 -5.92
C GLU A 46 10.88 -25.93 -4.98
N GLU A 47 12.02 -25.38 -5.42
CA GLU A 47 13.19 -25.17 -4.60
C GLU A 47 12.90 -24.26 -3.39
N ILE A 48 12.13 -23.18 -3.57
CA ILE A 48 11.70 -22.29 -2.48
C ILE A 48 10.83 -23.06 -1.47
N ARG A 49 9.93 -23.91 -1.96
CA ARG A 49 9.12 -24.76 -1.09
C ARG A 49 9.97 -25.68 -0.23
N ASP A 50 10.97 -26.36 -0.84
CA ASP A 50 11.84 -27.31 -0.16
C ASP A 50 12.72 -26.60 0.88
N LEU A 51 13.26 -25.43 0.55
CA LEU A 51 14.01 -24.59 1.49
C LEU A 51 13.15 -24.17 2.70
N LEU A 52 11.91 -23.77 2.47
CA LEU A 52 10.96 -23.41 3.53
C LEU A 52 10.62 -24.60 4.43
N VAL A 53 10.39 -25.79 3.87
CA VAL A 53 10.14 -27.01 4.64
C VAL A 53 11.36 -27.42 5.47
N LYS A 54 12.56 -27.26 4.92
CA LYS A 54 13.82 -27.57 5.61
C LYS A 54 14.13 -26.60 6.75
N GLY A 55 13.85 -25.32 6.55
CA GLY A 55 14.19 -24.26 7.52
C GLY A 55 13.13 -23.99 8.59
N TYR A 56 11.85 -24.30 8.30
CA TYR A 56 10.75 -23.87 9.15
C TYR A 56 9.64 -24.90 9.29
N LYS A 57 8.99 -24.89 10.47
CA LYS A 57 7.80 -25.72 10.72
C LYS A 57 6.53 -24.91 10.36
N PHE A 58 5.77 -25.39 9.41
CA PHE A 58 4.47 -24.81 9.02
C PHE A 58 3.33 -25.59 9.67
N LYS A 59 2.28 -24.86 10.10
CA LYS A 59 1.09 -25.48 10.71
C LYS A 59 0.39 -26.47 9.77
N ASN A 60 0.40 -26.19 8.46
CA ASN A 60 -0.20 -27.01 7.43
C ASN A 60 0.31 -26.62 6.03
N ASN A 61 -0.05 -27.44 5.02
CA ASN A 61 0.33 -27.21 3.62
C ASN A 61 -0.19 -25.88 3.03
N ARG A 62 -1.32 -25.38 3.53
CA ARG A 62 -1.87 -24.09 3.10
C ARG A 62 -0.97 -22.93 3.55
N ALA A 63 -0.51 -22.96 4.79
CA ALA A 63 0.42 -21.93 5.32
C ALA A 63 1.74 -21.93 4.55
N LEU A 64 2.30 -23.11 4.27
CA LEU A 64 3.48 -23.26 3.43
C LEU A 64 3.24 -22.73 2.02
N GLY A 65 2.13 -23.08 1.37
CA GLY A 65 1.77 -22.59 0.04
C GLY A 65 1.61 -21.08 -0.02
N LEU A 66 1.09 -20.44 1.03
CA LEU A 66 1.02 -18.98 1.15
C LEU A 66 2.42 -18.36 1.23
N ALA A 67 3.33 -18.91 2.06
CA ALA A 67 4.70 -18.42 2.18
C ALA A 67 5.45 -18.51 0.84
N VAL A 68 5.38 -19.65 0.15
CA VAL A 68 5.91 -19.80 -1.23
C VAL A 68 5.33 -18.73 -2.16
N GLY A 69 4.01 -18.53 -2.11
CA GLY A 69 3.33 -17.52 -2.93
C GLY A 69 3.76 -16.08 -2.62
N PHE A 70 4.15 -15.77 -1.39
CA PHE A 70 4.70 -14.45 -1.04
C PHE A 70 6.08 -14.25 -1.67
N PHE A 71 6.97 -15.23 -1.57
CA PHE A 71 8.28 -15.17 -2.22
C PHE A 71 8.19 -15.06 -3.73
N MET A 72 7.33 -15.86 -4.37
CA MET A 72 7.13 -15.76 -5.81
C MET A 72 6.68 -14.36 -6.25
N LYS A 73 5.82 -13.69 -5.45
CA LYS A 73 5.44 -12.31 -5.72
C LYS A 73 6.60 -11.34 -5.49
N LEU A 74 7.35 -11.47 -4.40
CA LEU A 74 8.52 -10.62 -4.12
C LEU A 74 9.56 -10.72 -5.24
N LEU A 75 9.90 -11.94 -5.67
CA LEU A 75 10.82 -12.21 -6.78
C LEU A 75 10.32 -11.68 -8.13
N SER A 76 9.01 -11.57 -8.32
CA SER A 76 8.41 -11.04 -9.55
C SER A 76 8.36 -9.52 -9.63
N MET A 77 8.64 -8.82 -8.53
CA MET A 77 8.60 -7.35 -8.47
C MET A 77 9.65 -6.72 -9.37
N LYS A 78 9.29 -5.62 -10.03
CA LYS A 78 10.14 -4.89 -10.97
C LYS A 78 10.16 -3.42 -10.64
N LYS A 79 11.20 -2.73 -11.09
CA LYS A 79 11.29 -1.26 -10.99
C LYS A 79 10.04 -0.60 -11.56
N GLY A 80 9.45 0.31 -10.78
CA GLY A 80 8.22 1.01 -11.10
C GLY A 80 6.95 0.34 -10.59
N ASP A 81 6.99 -0.90 -10.07
CA ASP A 81 5.85 -1.50 -9.37
C ASP A 81 5.54 -0.71 -8.09
N ILE A 82 4.28 -0.72 -7.66
CA ILE A 82 3.83 0.00 -6.47
C ILE A 82 3.55 -0.97 -5.33
N ILE A 83 4.07 -0.62 -4.16
CA ILE A 83 3.77 -1.32 -2.91
C ILE A 83 2.99 -0.38 -1.99
N VAL A 84 1.91 -0.90 -1.43
CA VAL A 84 1.06 -0.24 -0.43
C VAL A 84 1.34 -0.88 0.91
N VAL A 85 1.79 -0.08 1.88
CA VAL A 85 2.10 -0.53 3.24
C VAL A 85 1.15 0.17 4.21
N PRO A 86 0.13 -0.55 4.74
CA PRO A 86 -0.72 -0.02 5.80
C PRO A 86 0.04 0.06 7.13
N HIS A 87 -0.22 1.12 7.92
CA HIS A 87 0.38 1.31 9.23
C HIS A 87 -0.65 1.75 10.26
N ASN A 88 -0.71 1.04 11.41
CA ASN A 88 -1.49 1.36 12.61
C ASN A 88 -2.97 1.71 12.38
N ASN A 89 -3.60 1.20 11.32
CA ASN A 89 -4.96 1.54 10.89
C ASN A 89 -5.21 3.06 10.71
N LYS A 90 -4.16 3.87 10.64
CA LYS A 90 -4.23 5.34 10.52
C LYS A 90 -3.73 5.84 9.17
N THR A 91 -2.63 5.27 8.70
CA THR A 91 -1.97 5.73 7.49
C THR A 91 -1.68 4.60 6.52
N ILE A 92 -1.51 4.97 5.27
CA ILE A 92 -1.14 4.09 4.17
C ILE A 92 0.00 4.75 3.43
N THR A 93 1.09 4.03 3.27
CA THR A 93 2.26 4.51 2.55
C THR A 93 2.38 3.81 1.22
N PHE A 94 2.57 4.59 0.16
CA PHE A 94 2.81 4.15 -1.20
C PHE A 94 4.30 4.26 -1.50
N LEU A 95 4.88 3.13 -1.90
CA LEU A 95 6.29 3.00 -2.24
C LEU A 95 6.44 2.55 -3.69
N GLU A 96 7.39 3.10 -4.43
CA GLU A 96 7.80 2.60 -5.75
C GLU A 96 8.98 1.66 -5.60
N VAL A 97 8.90 0.49 -6.21
CA VAL A 97 10.01 -0.48 -6.28
C VAL A 97 11.12 0.08 -7.18
N THR A 98 12.35 0.11 -6.68
CA THR A 98 13.53 0.66 -7.37
C THR A 98 14.58 -0.39 -7.74
N SER A 99 14.44 -1.63 -7.23
CA SER A 99 15.33 -2.75 -7.57
C SER A 99 14.53 -4.00 -7.94
N THR A 100 15.20 -5.01 -8.44
CA THR A 100 14.74 -6.40 -8.35
C THR A 100 14.99 -6.93 -6.94
N TYR A 101 14.61 -8.18 -6.67
CA TYR A 101 14.89 -8.87 -5.41
C TYR A 101 16.38 -8.80 -5.03
N VAL A 102 16.63 -8.63 -3.73
CA VAL A 102 17.95 -8.64 -3.09
C VAL A 102 17.89 -9.48 -1.83
N TYR A 103 18.88 -10.32 -1.61
CA TYR A 103 19.13 -10.98 -0.33
C TYR A 103 20.25 -10.25 0.41
N ASP A 104 19.90 -9.52 1.46
CA ASP A 104 20.86 -8.73 2.24
C ASP A 104 21.12 -9.38 3.60
N LYS A 105 22.31 -10.01 3.71
CA LYS A 105 22.72 -10.73 4.92
C LYS A 105 22.82 -9.85 6.17
N THR A 106 23.03 -8.55 6.02
CA THR A 106 23.12 -7.62 7.16
C THR A 106 21.80 -7.47 7.91
N PHE A 107 20.68 -7.84 7.27
CA PHE A 107 19.34 -7.79 7.84
C PHE A 107 18.79 -9.16 8.29
N ILE A 108 19.64 -10.20 8.39
CA ILE A 108 19.21 -11.55 8.84
C ILE A 108 18.66 -11.49 10.27
N ASN A 109 19.37 -10.85 11.19
CA ASN A 109 19.03 -10.82 12.61
C ASN A 109 17.72 -10.06 12.91
N VAL A 110 17.28 -9.17 12.01
CA VAL A 110 16.01 -8.46 12.10
C VAL A 110 14.97 -9.03 11.13
N HIS A 111 15.17 -10.24 10.64
CA HIS A 111 14.24 -10.95 9.76
C HIS A 111 13.82 -10.20 8.49
N MET A 112 14.69 -9.35 7.95
CA MET A 112 14.42 -8.54 6.76
C MET A 112 15.40 -8.78 5.61
N ALA A 113 16.04 -9.96 5.53
CA ALA A 113 17.06 -10.26 4.54
C ALA A 113 16.52 -10.35 3.09
N HIS A 114 15.27 -10.78 2.90
CA HIS A 114 14.63 -10.90 1.60
C HIS A 114 13.92 -9.60 1.23
N GLN A 115 14.50 -8.78 0.37
CA GLN A 115 14.07 -7.39 0.12
C GLN A 115 13.88 -7.05 -1.34
N VAL A 116 13.12 -5.98 -1.56
CA VAL A 116 13.24 -5.09 -2.71
C VAL A 116 13.54 -3.68 -2.20
N LYS A 117 14.37 -2.92 -2.91
CA LYS A 117 14.58 -1.50 -2.60
C LYS A 117 13.40 -0.68 -3.09
N THR A 118 13.07 0.36 -2.35
CA THR A 118 11.90 1.18 -2.64
C THR A 118 12.22 2.67 -2.55
N LYS A 119 11.27 3.48 -3.00
CA LYS A 119 11.25 4.93 -2.85
C LYS A 119 9.88 5.34 -2.35
N LEU A 120 9.84 6.17 -1.31
CA LEU A 120 8.60 6.77 -0.82
C LEU A 120 7.99 7.67 -1.89
N LEU A 121 6.70 7.47 -2.18
CA LEU A 121 5.94 8.33 -3.09
C LEU A 121 4.97 9.23 -2.32
N LYS A 122 4.11 8.64 -1.48
CA LYS A 122 3.05 9.36 -0.77
C LYS A 122 2.63 8.60 0.48
N THR A 123 2.22 9.33 1.52
CA THR A 123 1.49 8.76 2.66
C THR A 123 0.15 9.48 2.78
N VAL A 124 -0.93 8.73 2.95
CA VAL A 124 -2.29 9.25 3.10
C VAL A 124 -2.95 8.73 4.36
N SER A 125 -3.97 9.43 4.84
CA SER A 125 -4.80 8.91 5.94
C SER A 125 -5.70 7.77 5.44
N VAL A 126 -5.97 6.78 6.30
CA VAL A 126 -6.96 5.73 6.04
C VAL A 126 -8.38 6.31 5.88
N SER A 127 -8.65 7.50 6.46
CA SER A 127 -9.93 8.21 6.27
C SER A 127 -10.15 8.69 4.84
N ASP A 128 -9.07 8.92 4.09
CA ASP A 128 -9.11 9.55 2.77
C ASP A 128 -9.26 8.54 1.63
N ILE A 129 -9.41 7.25 1.96
CA ILE A 129 -9.55 6.18 0.97
C ILE A 129 -10.93 5.52 1.02
N PRO A 130 -11.44 5.00 -0.12
CA PRO A 130 -12.70 4.27 -0.17
C PRO A 130 -12.73 3.04 0.74
N HIS A 131 -13.87 2.78 1.37
CA HIS A 131 -14.04 1.63 2.28
C HIS A 131 -13.70 0.28 1.63
N SER A 132 -14.04 0.09 0.36
CA SER A 132 -13.73 -1.14 -0.38
C SER A 132 -12.21 -1.38 -0.52
N PHE A 133 -11.43 -0.31 -0.68
CA PHE A 133 -9.97 -0.39 -0.73
C PHE A 133 -9.41 -0.66 0.66
N LYS A 134 -9.89 0.05 1.70
CA LYS A 134 -9.53 -0.19 3.10
C LYS A 134 -9.69 -1.67 3.46
N LYS A 135 -10.86 -2.28 3.19
CA LYS A 135 -11.11 -3.70 3.43
C LYS A 135 -10.13 -4.64 2.73
N SER A 136 -9.61 -4.25 1.57
CA SER A 136 -8.66 -5.07 0.79
C SER A 136 -7.22 -4.96 1.28
N ILE A 137 -6.84 -3.86 1.93
CA ILE A 137 -5.53 -3.71 2.54
C ILE A 137 -5.50 -4.16 4.00
N ASP A 138 -6.65 -4.22 4.66
CA ASP A 138 -6.82 -4.67 6.05
C ASP A 138 -6.96 -6.20 6.11
N THR A 139 -5.98 -6.91 5.59
CA THR A 139 -5.93 -8.38 5.56
C THR A 139 -4.74 -8.92 6.33
N MET A 140 -4.89 -10.11 6.91
CA MET A 140 -3.82 -10.79 7.65
C MET A 140 -2.72 -11.37 6.74
N ALA A 141 -2.96 -11.49 5.43
CA ALA A 141 -1.96 -12.00 4.50
C ALA A 141 -0.74 -11.07 4.43
N THR A 142 0.48 -11.62 4.39
CA THR A 142 1.73 -10.84 4.37
C THR A 142 1.88 -10.04 3.08
N LEU A 143 1.59 -10.64 1.92
CA LEU A 143 1.73 -10.01 0.62
C LEU A 143 0.57 -10.39 -0.32
N THR A 144 -0.14 -9.38 -0.83
CA THR A 144 -1.28 -9.58 -1.74
C THR A 144 -1.15 -8.70 -2.99
N SER A 145 -1.83 -9.09 -4.07
CA SER A 145 -1.95 -8.26 -5.26
C SER A 145 -3.11 -7.28 -5.12
N LEU A 146 -2.87 -6.04 -5.51
CA LEU A 146 -3.88 -4.97 -5.56
C LEU A 146 -4.22 -4.56 -6.99
N ARG A 147 -3.97 -5.40 -7.99
CA ARG A 147 -4.18 -5.09 -9.41
C ARG A 147 -5.57 -4.52 -9.72
N LYS A 148 -6.61 -4.99 -9.04
CA LYS A 148 -7.99 -4.50 -9.21
C LYS A 148 -8.19 -3.04 -8.77
N TYR A 149 -7.25 -2.48 -8.02
CA TYR A 149 -7.27 -1.10 -7.54
C TYR A 149 -6.24 -0.21 -8.24
N ALA A 150 -5.69 -0.65 -9.38
CA ALA A 150 -4.67 0.08 -10.11
C ALA A 150 -5.07 1.54 -10.39
N GLU A 151 -6.26 1.76 -10.96
CA GLU A 151 -6.76 3.09 -11.29
C GLU A 151 -6.94 3.98 -10.05
N LEU A 152 -7.46 3.42 -8.95
CA LEU A 152 -7.60 4.14 -7.69
C LEU A 152 -6.24 4.56 -7.13
N ILE A 153 -5.26 3.64 -7.13
CA ILE A 153 -3.91 3.90 -6.63
C ILE A 153 -3.24 4.99 -7.48
N GLU A 154 -3.35 4.92 -8.80
CA GLU A 154 -2.84 5.98 -9.68
C GLU A 154 -3.53 7.32 -9.42
N GLY A 155 -4.85 7.34 -9.22
CA GLY A 155 -5.58 8.53 -8.83
C GLY A 155 -4.99 9.18 -7.58
N ILE A 156 -4.81 8.39 -6.51
CA ILE A 156 -4.23 8.85 -5.24
C ILE A 156 -2.81 9.38 -5.43
N LEU A 157 -1.98 8.71 -6.25
CA LEU A 157 -0.60 9.12 -6.49
C LEU A 157 -0.49 10.38 -7.35
N HIS A 158 -1.43 10.61 -8.26
CA HIS A 158 -1.45 11.76 -9.16
C HIS A 158 -2.28 12.93 -8.65
N GLU A 159 -3.08 12.75 -7.60
CA GLU A 159 -3.63 13.89 -6.87
C GLU A 159 -2.45 14.76 -6.42
N LYS A 160 -2.27 15.88 -7.14
CA LYS A 160 -1.41 16.95 -6.64
C LYS A 160 -1.89 17.23 -5.22
N GLU A 161 -0.95 17.36 -4.28
CA GLU A 161 -1.25 18.06 -3.05
C GLU A 161 -1.87 19.40 -3.46
N SER A 162 -3.19 19.45 -3.54
CA SER A 162 -3.90 20.69 -3.42
C SER A 162 -3.40 21.18 -2.07
N LYS A 163 -2.54 22.22 -2.11
CA LYS A 163 -2.17 22.96 -0.90
C LYS A 163 -3.44 22.99 -0.07
N LYS A 164 -3.34 22.66 1.20
CA LYS A 164 -4.34 22.99 2.22
C LYS A 164 -4.44 24.53 2.26
N SER A 165 -4.91 25.13 1.20
CA SER A 165 -5.68 26.35 1.23
C SER A 165 -7.03 25.86 1.72
N GLY A 166 -7.49 26.35 2.84
CA GLY A 166 -8.67 25.90 3.54
C GLY A 166 -9.97 26.08 2.74
N ILE A 167 -10.13 25.27 1.72
CA ILE A 167 -11.34 25.20 0.93
C ILE A 167 -12.13 24.00 1.45
N SER A 168 -13.12 24.27 2.27
CA SER A 168 -14.11 23.27 2.64
C SER A 168 -15.07 23.06 1.46
N THR A 169 -15.06 21.86 0.87
CA THR A 169 -16.04 21.51 -0.18
C THR A 169 -17.22 20.83 0.46
N ASN A 170 -18.34 21.54 0.59
CA ASN A 170 -19.61 20.97 1.00
C ASN A 170 -20.37 20.46 -0.25
N THR A 171 -20.66 19.16 -0.28
CA THR A 171 -21.46 18.56 -1.34
C THR A 171 -22.89 18.40 -0.86
N PHE A 172 -23.81 19.12 -1.46
CA PHE A 172 -25.25 18.97 -1.23
C PHE A 172 -25.84 18.11 -2.35
N ILE A 173 -26.51 17.03 -1.98
CA ILE A 173 -27.20 16.14 -2.92
C ILE A 173 -28.70 16.39 -2.78
N SER A 174 -29.31 17.03 -3.77
CA SER A 174 -30.76 17.05 -3.96
C SER A 174 -31.17 15.86 -4.81
N ALA A 175 -32.40 15.37 -4.61
CA ALA A 175 -32.94 14.20 -5.33
C ALA A 175 -32.93 14.32 -6.87
N SER A 176 -32.71 15.51 -7.42
CA SER A 176 -32.79 15.79 -8.86
C SER A 176 -31.52 16.39 -9.46
N LYS A 177 -30.60 16.97 -8.69
CA LYS A 177 -29.36 17.58 -9.23
C LYS A 177 -28.26 17.59 -8.19
N LYS A 178 -27.03 17.24 -8.60
CA LYS A 178 -25.82 17.38 -7.78
C LYS A 178 -25.25 18.78 -7.98
N ILE A 179 -25.25 19.60 -6.92
CA ILE A 179 -24.61 20.91 -6.90
C ILE A 179 -23.36 20.78 -6.02
N ILE A 180 -22.20 21.11 -6.59
CA ILE A 180 -20.93 21.18 -5.85
C ILE A 180 -20.64 22.66 -5.63
N ILE A 181 -20.62 23.09 -4.37
CA ILE A 181 -20.27 24.46 -4.00
C ILE A 181 -18.89 24.40 -3.34
N THR A 182 -17.93 25.11 -3.92
CA THR A 182 -16.60 25.30 -3.37
C THR A 182 -16.58 26.64 -2.65
N ILE A 183 -16.29 26.60 -1.34
CA ILE A 183 -16.32 27.79 -0.48
C ILE A 183 -14.89 28.06 0.01
N SER A 184 -14.42 29.31 -0.09
CA SER A 184 -13.18 29.75 0.51
C SER A 184 -13.38 30.02 2.02
N GLU A 185 -12.30 29.92 2.82
CA GLU A 185 -12.33 30.13 4.28
C GLU A 185 -12.80 31.53 4.69
N ASP A 186 -12.80 32.50 3.77
CA ASP A 186 -13.14 33.90 4.02
C ASP A 186 -14.64 34.23 3.87
N VAL A 187 -15.49 33.21 3.60
CA VAL A 187 -16.94 33.44 3.43
C VAL A 187 -17.62 33.37 4.80
N ASP A 188 -18.34 34.44 5.15
CA ASP A 188 -19.18 34.49 6.36
C ASP A 188 -20.27 33.41 6.29
N ARG A 189 -20.47 32.69 7.41
CA ARG A 189 -21.50 31.63 7.50
C ARG A 189 -22.91 32.15 7.21
N ASN A 190 -23.20 33.38 7.62
CA ASN A 190 -24.51 33.99 7.40
C ASN A 190 -24.78 34.23 5.90
N ASP A 191 -23.74 34.66 5.15
CA ASP A 191 -23.85 34.86 3.70
C ASP A 191 -24.04 33.53 2.98
N LEU A 192 -23.41 32.46 3.46
CA LEU A 192 -23.57 31.11 2.95
C LEU A 192 -24.98 30.58 3.17
N ASP A 193 -25.51 30.73 4.37
CA ASP A 193 -26.88 30.27 4.70
C ASP A 193 -27.94 31.04 3.89
N MET A 194 -27.75 32.34 3.67
CA MET A 194 -28.61 33.12 2.78
C MET A 194 -28.56 32.63 1.33
N PHE A 195 -27.36 32.34 0.83
CA PHE A 195 -27.18 31.81 -0.53
C PHE A 195 -27.83 30.44 -0.69
N ILE A 196 -27.61 29.52 0.26
CA ILE A 196 -28.21 28.18 0.25
C ILE A 196 -29.73 28.27 0.28
N ASN A 197 -30.28 29.12 1.13
CA ASN A 197 -31.73 29.30 1.21
C ASN A 197 -32.32 29.91 -0.08
N SER A 198 -31.56 30.70 -0.84
CA SER A 198 -32.00 31.25 -2.14
C SER A 198 -32.07 30.20 -3.24
N LEU A 199 -31.45 29.02 -3.08
CA LEU A 199 -31.49 27.91 -4.05
C LEU A 199 -32.73 27.02 -3.91
N TYR A 200 -33.54 27.21 -2.87
CA TYR A 200 -34.74 26.42 -2.58
C TYR A 200 -36.06 27.15 -2.81
N ILE A 201 -36.03 28.24 -3.58
CA ILE A 201 -37.26 28.95 -4.02
C ILE A 201 -37.68 28.53 -5.43
#